data_8b685504d201ce608b2ffb0b699b90bb
#
_entry.id   8b685504d201ce608b2ffb0b699b90bb
#
_cell.length_a   1.000
_cell.length_b   1.000
_cell.length_c   1.000
_cell.angle_alpha   90.00
_cell.angle_beta   90.00
_cell.angle_gamma   90.00
#
_symmetry.space_group_name_H-M   'P 1'
#
loop_
_entity.id
_entity.type
_entity.pdbx_description
1 polymer ?
#
loop_
_entity_poly.entity_id
_entity_poly.type
_entity_poly.pdbx_seq_one_letter_code
_entity_poly.pdbx_strand_id
1 'polypeptide(L)'
;MQLLTVESDRFAERFGERHRMHRTDLNALLHIMEARWSEQPMTPGRLAEVMRLSASATTSVLDRLESSGHVHRVRSASDRRRVDLAVDQRALELGREFFLPLNEAFTRAWAGFDEAERAVVARFLRASIEATTEVRDGLDEDHG
;
A
#
# COMPACT_ATOMS: atom_id res chain seq x y z
N MET A 1 3.01 17.04 10.29
CA MET A 1 2.49 15.76 9.77
C MET A 1 1.56 15.94 8.57
N GLN A 2 0.56 16.81 8.64
CA GLN A 2 -0.42 17.03 7.55
C GLN A 2 0.23 17.37 6.18
N LEU A 3 1.26 18.22 6.17
CA LEU A 3 1.96 18.57 4.93
C LEU A 3 2.68 17.38 4.30
N LEU A 4 3.31 16.50 5.08
CA LEU A 4 3.96 15.31 4.56
C LEU A 4 2.94 14.35 3.91
N THR A 5 1.77 14.18 4.51
CA THR A 5 0.68 13.39 3.92
C THR A 5 0.25 13.97 2.57
N VAL A 6 0.02 15.28 2.53
CA VAL A 6 -0.37 15.97 1.28
C VAL A 6 0.69 15.82 0.18
N GLU A 7 1.96 15.96 0.50
CA GLU A 7 3.04 15.81 -0.50
C GLU A 7 3.21 14.35 -0.94
N SER A 8 3.02 13.38 -0.04
CA SER A 8 3.01 11.96 -0.38
C SER A 8 1.85 11.61 -1.33
N ASP A 9 0.66 12.14 -1.05
CA ASP A 9 -0.51 11.97 -1.92
C ASP A 9 -0.28 12.56 -3.32
N ARG A 10 0.27 13.77 -3.40
CA ARG A 10 0.62 14.43 -4.67
C ARG A 10 1.66 13.65 -5.45
N PHE A 11 2.66 13.09 -4.77
CA PHE A 11 3.66 12.24 -5.42
C PHE A 11 3.01 10.99 -6.01
N ALA A 12 2.16 10.29 -5.25
CA ALA A 12 1.45 9.10 -5.70
C ALA A 12 0.52 9.41 -6.89
N GLU A 13 -0.17 10.55 -6.88
CA GLU A 13 -1.02 11.00 -7.97
C GLU A 13 -0.22 11.22 -9.26
N ARG A 14 0.88 12.00 -9.19
CA ARG A 14 1.74 12.24 -10.34
C ARG A 14 2.41 10.98 -10.88
N PHE A 15 2.79 10.08 -9.99
CA PHE A 15 3.32 8.77 -10.38
C PHE A 15 2.26 7.95 -11.12
N GLY A 16 1.04 7.90 -10.60
CA GLY A 16 -0.09 7.22 -11.25
C GLY A 16 -0.37 7.77 -12.65
N GLU A 17 -0.43 9.10 -12.81
CA GLU A 17 -0.60 9.77 -14.11
C GLU A 17 0.49 9.36 -15.12
N ARG A 18 1.75 9.39 -14.69
CA ARG A 18 2.91 9.02 -15.54
C ARG A 18 2.82 7.57 -16.03
N HIS A 19 2.33 6.67 -15.19
CA HIS A 19 2.21 5.24 -15.50
C HIS A 19 0.82 4.84 -16.01
N ARG A 20 -0.08 5.82 -16.25
CA ARG A 20 -1.48 5.60 -16.69
C ARG A 20 -2.25 4.65 -15.77
N MET A 21 -2.01 4.78 -14.47
CA MET A 21 -2.61 3.98 -13.44
C MET A 21 -3.56 4.84 -12.60
N HIS A 22 -4.77 4.34 -12.38
CA HIS A 22 -5.72 5.00 -11.47
C HIS A 22 -5.19 4.97 -10.04
N ARG A 23 -5.48 6.01 -9.26
CA ARG A 23 -5.06 6.09 -7.85
C ARG A 23 -5.49 4.86 -7.05
N THR A 24 -6.71 4.38 -7.28
CA THR A 24 -7.22 3.18 -6.61
C THR A 24 -6.41 1.93 -6.97
N ASP A 25 -6.02 1.79 -8.24
CA ASP A 25 -5.23 0.65 -8.72
C ASP A 25 -3.80 0.69 -8.15
N LEU A 26 -3.19 1.88 -8.10
CA LEU A 26 -1.88 2.05 -7.47
C LEU A 26 -1.93 1.71 -5.98
N ASN A 27 -2.93 2.20 -5.25
CA ASN A 27 -3.09 1.89 -3.83
C ASN A 27 -3.32 0.38 -3.60
N ALA A 28 -4.15 -0.26 -4.42
CA ALA A 28 -4.36 -1.70 -4.37
C ALA A 28 -3.06 -2.48 -4.59
N LEU A 29 -2.29 -2.08 -5.59
CA LEU A 29 -1.00 -2.70 -5.89
C LEU A 29 -0.02 -2.56 -4.74
N LEU A 30 0.06 -1.37 -4.10
CA LEU A 30 0.92 -1.13 -2.94
C LEU A 30 0.53 -2.04 -1.76
N HIS A 31 -0.76 -2.22 -1.47
CA HIS A 31 -1.23 -3.14 -0.42
C HIS A 31 -0.89 -4.60 -0.73
N ILE A 32 -1.02 -5.02 -2.00
CA ILE A 32 -0.67 -6.39 -2.40
C ILE A 32 0.85 -6.62 -2.28
N MET A 33 1.65 -5.63 -2.63
CA MET A 33 3.12 -5.69 -2.50
C MET A 33 3.54 -5.73 -1.03
N GLU A 34 2.93 -4.92 -0.16
CA GLU A 34 3.20 -4.90 1.28
C GLU A 34 2.90 -6.24 1.93
N ALA A 35 1.76 -6.86 1.57
CA ALA A 35 1.37 -8.18 2.05
C ALA A 35 2.40 -9.28 1.70
N ARG A 36 3.06 -9.17 0.54
CA ARG A 36 4.15 -10.08 0.16
C ARG A 36 5.35 -9.99 1.10
N TRP A 37 5.72 -8.79 1.53
CA TRP A 37 6.86 -8.59 2.44
C TRP A 37 6.55 -8.94 3.90
N SER A 38 5.29 -8.84 4.29
CA SER A 38 4.81 -9.21 5.64
C SER A 38 4.47 -10.69 5.79
N GLU A 39 4.70 -11.51 4.76
CA GLU A 39 4.35 -12.94 4.71
C GLU A 39 2.85 -13.24 4.98
N GLN A 40 2.00 -12.24 4.84
CA GLN A 40 0.56 -12.37 5.00
C GLN A 40 -0.13 -12.33 3.64
N PRO A 41 -0.62 -13.47 3.11
CA PRO A 41 -1.22 -13.52 1.80
C PRO A 41 -2.37 -12.51 1.66
N MET A 42 -2.35 -11.73 0.58
CA MET A 42 -3.46 -10.84 0.21
C MET A 42 -4.49 -11.64 -0.58
N THR A 43 -5.73 -11.58 -0.14
CA THR A 43 -6.89 -12.14 -0.87
C THR A 43 -7.75 -11.01 -1.41
N PRO A 44 -8.62 -11.25 -2.43
CA PRO A 44 -9.57 -10.25 -2.89
C PRO A 44 -10.47 -9.70 -1.76
N GLY A 45 -10.92 -10.56 -0.85
CA GLY A 45 -11.74 -10.15 0.30
C GLY A 45 -10.97 -9.24 1.25
N ARG A 46 -9.73 -9.61 1.62
CA ARG A 46 -8.87 -8.78 2.48
C ARG A 46 -8.53 -7.44 1.82
N LEU A 47 -8.32 -7.43 0.50
CA LEU A 47 -8.08 -6.18 -0.23
C LEU A 47 -9.31 -5.27 -0.19
N ALA A 48 -10.51 -5.85 -0.36
CA ALA A 48 -11.77 -5.10 -0.25
C ALA A 48 -11.93 -4.46 1.14
N GLU A 49 -11.63 -5.19 2.21
CA GLU A 49 -11.69 -4.71 3.60
C GLU A 49 -10.70 -3.55 3.83
N VAL A 50 -9.41 -3.76 3.52
CA VAL A 50 -8.36 -2.75 3.74
C VAL A 50 -8.63 -1.47 2.95
N MET A 51 -9.11 -1.59 1.72
CA MET A 51 -9.40 -0.45 0.86
C MET A 51 -10.82 0.08 1.00
N ARG A 52 -11.68 -0.57 1.79
CA ARG A 52 -13.11 -0.24 1.94
C ARG A 52 -13.83 -0.15 0.60
N LEU A 53 -13.58 -1.13 -0.26
CA LEU A 53 -14.20 -1.25 -1.56
C LEU A 53 -15.35 -2.27 -1.54
N SER A 54 -16.38 -2.04 -2.36
CA SER A 54 -17.38 -3.07 -2.64
C SER A 54 -16.75 -4.25 -3.40
N ALA A 55 -17.39 -5.41 -3.36
CA ALA A 55 -16.91 -6.59 -4.09
C ALA A 55 -16.77 -6.31 -5.60
N SER A 56 -17.72 -5.57 -6.19
CA SER A 56 -17.68 -5.19 -7.61
C SER A 56 -16.55 -4.22 -7.93
N ALA A 57 -16.30 -3.23 -7.07
CA ALA A 57 -15.18 -2.30 -7.22
C ALA A 57 -13.84 -3.01 -7.10
N THR A 58 -13.71 -3.93 -6.13
CA THR A 58 -12.50 -4.74 -5.96
C THR A 58 -12.24 -5.62 -7.19
N THR A 59 -13.26 -6.27 -7.73
CA THR A 59 -13.15 -7.06 -8.96
C THR A 59 -12.66 -6.19 -10.11
N SER A 60 -13.23 -5.00 -10.31
CA SER A 60 -12.83 -4.08 -11.38
C SER A 60 -11.38 -3.62 -11.24
N VAL A 61 -10.92 -3.33 -10.03
CA VAL A 61 -9.52 -2.97 -9.75
C VAL A 61 -8.59 -4.14 -10.09
N LEU A 62 -8.92 -5.34 -9.62
CA LEU A 62 -8.11 -6.53 -9.86
C LEU A 62 -8.05 -6.90 -11.35
N ASP A 63 -9.15 -6.79 -12.08
CA ASP A 63 -9.20 -7.07 -13.52
C ASP A 63 -8.32 -6.09 -14.30
N ARG A 64 -8.26 -4.82 -13.92
CA ARG A 64 -7.34 -3.84 -14.53
C ARG A 64 -5.88 -4.16 -14.21
N LEU A 65 -5.57 -4.52 -12.95
CA LEU A 65 -4.22 -4.90 -12.55
C LEU A 65 -3.73 -6.19 -13.22
N GLU A 66 -4.62 -7.16 -13.41
CA GLU A 66 -4.31 -8.38 -14.17
C GLU A 66 -4.12 -8.08 -15.66
N SER A 67 -5.01 -7.30 -16.26
CA SER A 67 -4.92 -6.93 -17.68
C SER A 67 -3.66 -6.15 -18.00
N SER A 68 -3.14 -5.37 -17.04
CA SER A 68 -1.89 -4.63 -17.18
C SER A 68 -0.64 -5.45 -16.79
N GLY A 69 -0.81 -6.71 -16.35
CA GLY A 69 0.28 -7.62 -16.01
C GLY A 69 1.02 -7.25 -14.71
N HIS A 70 0.32 -6.65 -13.75
CA HIS A 70 0.89 -6.30 -12.45
C HIS A 70 0.60 -7.34 -11.37
N VAL A 71 -0.55 -7.99 -11.46
CA VAL A 71 -1.06 -8.95 -10.48
C VAL A 71 -1.66 -10.13 -11.19
N HIS A 72 -1.65 -11.30 -10.57
CA HIS A 72 -2.44 -12.45 -10.98
C HIS A 72 -3.01 -13.18 -9.79
N ARG A 73 -4.13 -13.89 -10.00
CA ARG A 73 -4.78 -14.72 -9.01
C ARG A 73 -4.14 -16.11 -9.00
N VAL A 74 -3.75 -16.58 -7.81
CA VAL A 74 -3.21 -17.94 -7.62
C VAL A 74 -4.04 -18.71 -6.61
N ARG A 75 -4.19 -20.01 -6.79
CA ARG A 75 -4.77 -20.85 -5.75
C ARG A 75 -3.80 -20.96 -4.59
N SER A 76 -4.29 -20.76 -3.36
CA SER A 76 -3.45 -20.91 -2.18
C SER A 76 -2.88 -22.32 -2.06
N ALA A 77 -1.60 -22.42 -1.72
CA ALA A 77 -0.96 -23.71 -1.49
C ALA A 77 -1.49 -24.41 -0.23
N SER A 78 -1.95 -23.65 0.76
CA SER A 78 -2.44 -24.15 2.04
C SER A 78 -3.95 -24.45 2.05
N ASP A 79 -4.74 -23.78 1.19
CA ASP A 79 -6.18 -23.95 1.10
C ASP A 79 -6.65 -23.79 -0.35
N ARG A 80 -7.03 -24.89 -1.00
CA ARG A 80 -7.49 -24.91 -2.40
C ARG A 80 -8.77 -24.10 -2.66
N ARG A 81 -9.50 -23.71 -1.62
CA ARG A 81 -10.69 -22.85 -1.72
C ARG A 81 -10.36 -21.37 -1.72
N ARG A 82 -9.15 -21.03 -1.26
CA ARG A 82 -8.68 -19.65 -1.16
C ARG A 82 -7.92 -19.24 -2.42
N VAL A 83 -8.21 -18.03 -2.88
CA VAL A 83 -7.48 -17.35 -3.94
C VAL A 83 -6.60 -16.29 -3.31
N ASP A 84 -5.31 -16.36 -3.55
CA ASP A 84 -4.34 -15.36 -3.15
C ASP A 84 -3.97 -14.47 -4.35
N LEU A 85 -3.58 -13.24 -4.08
CA LEU A 85 -3.11 -12.27 -5.08
C LEU A 85 -1.58 -12.28 -5.07
N ALA A 86 -0.99 -12.52 -6.23
CA ALA A 86 0.45 -12.49 -6.42
C ALA A 86 0.85 -11.33 -7.33
N VAL A 87 2.00 -10.72 -7.05
CA VAL A 87 2.57 -9.65 -7.87
C VAL A 87 3.46 -10.24 -8.96
N ASP A 88 3.36 -9.68 -10.15
CA ASP A 88 4.19 -10.01 -11.29
C ASP A 88 5.48 -9.18 -11.31
N GLN A 89 6.44 -9.58 -12.16
CA GLN A 89 7.71 -8.88 -12.31
C GLN A 89 7.52 -7.39 -12.64
N ARG A 90 6.53 -7.08 -13.47
CA ARG A 90 6.19 -5.70 -13.86
C ARG A 90 5.78 -4.84 -12.66
N ALA A 91 5.06 -5.41 -11.70
CA ALA A 91 4.72 -4.72 -10.45
C ALA A 91 5.95 -4.43 -9.60
N LEU A 92 6.90 -5.37 -9.55
CA LEU A 92 8.15 -5.18 -8.81
C LEU A 92 9.02 -4.07 -9.43
N GLU A 93 9.06 -3.99 -10.75
CA GLU A 93 9.74 -2.91 -11.47
C GLU A 93 9.09 -1.56 -11.20
N LEU A 94 7.77 -1.48 -11.31
CA LEU A 94 7.00 -0.29 -10.99
C LEU A 94 7.20 0.15 -9.52
N GLY A 95 7.21 -0.81 -8.59
CA GLY A 95 7.49 -0.54 -7.18
C GLY A 95 8.90 0.03 -6.96
N ARG A 96 9.90 -0.47 -7.68
CA ARG A 96 11.24 0.12 -7.63
C ARG A 96 11.27 1.55 -8.15
N GLU A 97 10.62 1.83 -9.27
CA GLU A 97 10.50 3.18 -9.82
C GLU A 97 9.79 4.15 -8.86
N PHE A 98 8.83 3.64 -8.08
CA PHE A 98 8.11 4.42 -7.07
C PHE A 98 8.96 4.69 -5.82
N PHE A 99 9.52 3.63 -5.23
CA PHE A 99 10.15 3.73 -3.92
C PHE A 99 11.61 4.17 -3.96
N LEU A 100 12.37 3.82 -5.02
CA LEU A 100 13.80 4.12 -5.06
C LEU A 100 14.10 5.62 -5.00
N PRO A 101 13.48 6.49 -5.81
CA PRO A 101 13.73 7.93 -5.75
C PRO A 101 13.35 8.55 -4.40
N LEU A 102 12.25 8.08 -3.79
CA LEU A 102 11.82 8.52 -2.46
C LEU A 102 12.83 8.10 -1.39
N ASN A 103 13.27 6.85 -1.42
CA ASN A 103 14.24 6.33 -0.46
C ASN A 103 15.57 7.08 -0.55
N GLU A 104 16.06 7.35 -1.75
CA GLU A 104 17.26 8.14 -1.97
C GLU A 104 17.11 9.59 -1.45
N ALA A 105 15.97 10.22 -1.72
CA ALA A 105 15.67 11.57 -1.25
C ALA A 105 15.59 11.61 0.28
N PHE A 106 14.91 10.68 0.90
CA PHE A 106 14.82 10.57 2.35
C PHE A 106 16.17 10.25 3.00
N THR A 107 16.94 9.35 2.40
CA THR A 107 18.31 9.03 2.90
C THR A 107 19.19 10.29 2.93
N ARG A 108 19.13 11.12 1.87
CA ARG A 108 19.86 12.40 1.86
C ARG A 108 19.32 13.39 2.88
N ALA A 109 17.98 13.52 2.97
CA ALA A 109 17.34 14.46 3.90
C ALA A 109 17.63 14.10 5.38
N TRP A 110 17.74 12.81 5.68
CA TRP A 110 17.95 12.32 7.05
C TRP A 110 19.41 12.07 7.41
N ALA A 111 20.35 12.34 6.50
CA ALA A 111 21.78 12.13 6.75
C ALA A 111 22.35 12.98 7.91
N GLY A 112 21.70 14.11 8.24
CA GLY A 112 22.08 14.96 9.36
C GLY A 112 21.55 14.51 10.73
N PHE A 113 20.69 13.48 10.77
CA PHE A 113 20.12 12.96 12.03
C PHE A 113 20.93 11.76 12.50
N ASP A 114 21.31 11.75 13.77
CA ASP A 114 21.98 10.61 14.38
C ASP A 114 21.00 9.46 14.67
N GLU A 115 21.53 8.34 15.16
CA GLU A 115 20.71 7.15 15.43
C GLU A 115 19.68 7.38 16.54
N ALA A 116 20.06 8.13 17.59
CA ALA A 116 19.17 8.42 18.71
C ALA A 116 18.01 9.34 18.27
N GLU A 117 18.30 10.35 17.48
CA GLU A 117 17.29 11.25 16.91
C GLU A 117 16.33 10.48 16.00
N ARG A 118 16.82 9.62 15.11
CA ARG A 118 15.99 8.76 14.26
C ARG A 118 15.11 7.81 15.08
N ALA A 119 15.64 7.25 16.18
CA ALA A 119 14.85 6.40 17.07
C ALA A 119 13.70 7.14 17.74
N VAL A 120 13.92 8.40 18.17
CA VAL A 120 12.86 9.26 18.74
C VAL A 120 11.79 9.56 17.71
N VAL A 121 12.18 9.95 16.48
CA VAL A 121 11.23 10.21 15.39
C VAL A 121 10.44 8.95 15.02
N ALA A 122 11.08 7.81 14.92
CA ALA A 122 10.40 6.54 14.62
C ALA A 122 9.38 6.16 15.72
N ARG A 123 9.70 6.38 16.99
CA ARG A 123 8.78 6.17 18.11
C ARG A 123 7.59 7.13 18.04
N PHE A 124 7.83 8.41 17.76
CA PHE A 124 6.79 9.41 17.61
C PHE A 124 5.82 9.06 16.46
N LEU A 125 6.36 8.66 15.31
CA LEU A 125 5.55 8.28 14.16
C LEU A 125 4.71 7.03 14.44
N ARG A 126 5.27 6.00 15.07
CA ARG A 126 4.51 4.82 15.48
C ARG A 126 3.34 5.17 16.40
N ALA A 127 3.60 5.92 17.48
CA ALA A 127 2.55 6.34 18.40
C ALA A 127 1.46 7.17 17.70
N SER A 128 1.84 8.01 16.72
CA SER A 128 0.88 8.80 15.95
C SER A 128 0.03 7.94 15.01
N ILE A 129 0.62 6.90 14.41
CA ILE A 129 -0.09 5.93 13.58
C ILE A 129 -1.08 5.12 14.43
N GLU A 130 -0.63 4.60 15.57
CA GLU A 130 -1.46 3.84 16.52
C GLU A 130 -2.67 4.65 16.99
N ALA A 131 -2.46 5.89 17.44
CA ALA A 131 -3.52 6.78 17.87
C ALA A 131 -4.53 7.10 16.74
N THR A 132 -4.03 7.30 15.52
CA THR A 132 -4.91 7.56 14.35
C THR A 132 -5.72 6.32 13.98
N THR A 133 -5.09 5.14 14.06
CA THR A 133 -5.74 3.85 13.81
C THR A 133 -6.85 3.60 14.82
N GLU A 134 -6.58 3.80 16.11
CA GLU A 134 -7.58 3.65 17.19
C GLU A 134 -8.81 4.53 16.97
N VAL A 135 -8.60 5.82 16.67
CA VAL A 135 -9.72 6.74 16.38
C VAL A 135 -10.49 6.30 15.14
N ARG A 136 -9.81 5.88 14.09
CA ARG A 136 -10.46 5.39 12.86
C ARG A 136 -11.34 4.17 13.14
N ASP A 137 -10.81 3.20 13.88
CA ASP A 137 -11.52 1.95 14.16
C ASP A 137 -12.73 2.19 15.07
N GLY A 138 -12.65 3.14 16.01
CA GLY A 138 -13.78 3.58 16.83
C GLY A 138 -14.91 4.25 16.03
N LEU A 139 -14.61 4.94 14.93
CA LEU A 139 -15.65 5.52 14.07
C LEU A 139 -16.46 4.45 13.31
N ASP A 140 -15.90 3.26 13.12
CA ASP A 140 -16.59 2.16 12.44
C ASP A 140 -17.55 1.43 13.39
N GLU A 141 -17.26 1.37 14.69
CA GLU A 141 -18.11 0.73 15.71
C GLU A 141 -19.39 1.52 15.99
N ASP A 142 -19.36 2.85 15.86
CA ASP A 142 -20.51 3.74 16.09
C ASP A 142 -21.57 3.70 14.94
N HIS A 143 -21.31 2.99 13.83
CA HIS A 143 -22.20 2.90 12.68
C HIS A 143 -22.78 1.48 12.42
N GLY A 144 -22.65 0.58 13.40
CA GLY A 144 -23.10 -0.81 13.33
C GLY A 144 -24.47 -1.09 13.99
#